data_28a407618088f44d5e8867758494b880
#
_entry.id   28a407618088f44d5e8867758494b880
#
_cell.length_a   1.000
_cell.length_b   1.000
_cell.length_c   1.000
_cell.angle_alpha   90.00
_cell.angle_beta   90.00
_cell.angle_gamma   90.00
#
_symmetry.space_group_name_H-M   'P 1'
#
loop_
_entity.id
_entity.type
_entity.pdbx_description
1 polymer ?
#
loop_
_entity_poly.entity_id
_entity_poly.type
_entity_poly.pdbx_seq_one_letter_code
_entity_poly.pdbx_strand_id
1 'polypeptide(L)'
;LENFVINDLSNWYVRRSRRRLWDEAESHDKLACQSTLHEVLTTVSKLMAPIAPFMPDKIHFDLTGSSVHTADWPLGSDLVPKNLPPQDLSLEKKMSIVRTLAETGRKIRVAVKRRQRLPCKEGWIVGGPKLDEFHSIIAEELNVETLTTEKNLDRFQKIEVLPNHKVLGAKCRADLPKVLAELSKSDPDSILSDIEKGAANLAGFDITLDDINIKRVEKEGYAASTFEVEDVGDISLVLDVEITETLVSKGLAREITRRIQSKRKDLDLDLEASISLKVCLGSDSPKLNDEDWEYIKSETRSEPAELIIGDIRKGFDSFQVEENTIYFKVN
;
A
#
# COMPACT_ATOMS: atom_id res chain seq x y z
N LEU A 1 1.34 3.66 -24.92
CA LEU A 1 0.93 2.25 -24.89
C LEU A 1 1.71 1.48 -23.83
N GLU A 2 3.05 1.58 -23.80
CA GLU A 2 3.91 0.91 -22.83
C GLU A 2 3.48 1.17 -21.38
N ASN A 3 3.31 2.45 -21.00
CA ASN A 3 2.85 2.81 -19.65
C ASN A 3 1.49 2.19 -19.31
N PHE A 4 0.55 2.20 -20.26
CA PHE A 4 -0.75 1.57 -20.08
C PHE A 4 -0.62 0.05 -19.86
N VAL A 5 0.13 -0.66 -20.72
CA VAL A 5 0.27 -2.12 -20.63
C VAL A 5 0.96 -2.54 -19.34
N ILE A 6 2.03 -1.83 -18.93
CA ILE A 6 2.80 -2.20 -17.75
C ILE A 6 2.08 -1.77 -16.47
N ASN A 7 1.75 -0.48 -16.34
CA ASN A 7 1.28 0.07 -15.08
C ASN A 7 -0.23 -0.09 -14.87
N ASP A 8 -1.03 0.17 -15.91
CA ASP A 8 -2.48 0.18 -15.76
C ASP A 8 -3.07 -1.23 -15.95
N LEU A 9 -2.67 -1.93 -17.00
CA LEU A 9 -3.20 -3.25 -17.28
C LEU A 9 -2.55 -4.32 -16.39
N SER A 10 -1.23 -4.52 -16.50
CA SER A 10 -0.54 -5.64 -15.83
C SER A 10 -0.42 -5.43 -14.33
N ASN A 11 0.23 -4.31 -13.90
CA ASN A 11 0.56 -4.07 -12.50
C ASN A 11 -0.65 -3.64 -11.67
N TRP A 12 -1.73 -3.17 -12.28
CA TRP A 12 -2.94 -2.77 -11.57
C TRP A 12 -4.11 -3.69 -11.87
N TYR A 13 -4.69 -3.66 -13.07
CA TYR A 13 -5.93 -4.36 -13.38
C TYR A 13 -5.80 -5.88 -13.27
N VAL A 14 -4.86 -6.49 -14.00
CA VAL A 14 -4.67 -7.96 -14.01
C VAL A 14 -4.29 -8.47 -12.61
N ARG A 15 -3.37 -7.79 -11.93
CA ARG A 15 -2.95 -8.18 -10.58
C ARG A 15 -4.11 -8.19 -9.60
N ARG A 16 -4.97 -7.18 -9.62
CA ARG A 16 -6.15 -7.10 -8.74
C ARG A 16 -7.27 -8.04 -9.13
N SER A 17 -7.39 -8.35 -10.41
CA SER A 17 -8.43 -9.24 -10.93
C SER A 17 -8.12 -10.73 -10.77
N ARG A 18 -6.95 -11.10 -10.25
CA ARG A 18 -6.55 -12.51 -10.15
C ARG A 18 -7.56 -13.39 -9.43
N ARG A 19 -8.05 -12.96 -8.25
CA ARG A 19 -9.04 -13.73 -7.47
C ARG A 19 -10.33 -13.95 -8.28
N ARG A 20 -10.82 -12.92 -8.96
CA ARG A 20 -12.01 -12.98 -9.82
C ARG A 20 -11.85 -13.96 -10.97
N LEU A 21 -10.66 -13.96 -11.61
CA LEU A 21 -10.36 -14.82 -12.75
C LEU A 21 -10.18 -16.30 -12.37
N TRP A 22 -9.66 -16.55 -11.15
CA TRP A 22 -9.37 -17.89 -10.64
C TRP A 22 -10.47 -18.47 -9.76
N ASP A 23 -11.57 -17.77 -9.60
CA ASP A 23 -12.75 -18.32 -8.94
C ASP A 23 -13.30 -19.49 -9.76
N GLU A 24 -13.59 -20.61 -9.09
CA GLU A 24 -14.16 -21.80 -9.74
C GLU A 24 -15.58 -21.55 -10.24
N ALA A 25 -16.33 -20.72 -9.50
CA ALA A 25 -17.70 -20.41 -9.85
C ALA A 25 -17.76 -19.45 -11.06
N GLU A 26 -18.58 -19.81 -12.04
CA GLU A 26 -18.96 -18.87 -13.10
C GLU A 26 -19.86 -17.79 -12.49
N SER A 27 -19.28 -16.60 -12.32
CA SER A 27 -19.99 -15.44 -11.80
C SER A 27 -20.08 -14.34 -12.86
N HIS A 28 -21.10 -13.49 -12.74
CA HIS A 28 -21.24 -12.32 -13.60
C HIS A 28 -20.00 -11.42 -13.52
N ASP A 29 -19.38 -11.32 -12.33
CA ASP A 29 -18.17 -10.54 -12.11
C ASP A 29 -16.95 -11.13 -12.82
N LYS A 30 -16.78 -12.47 -12.81
CA LYS A 30 -15.76 -13.20 -13.57
C LYS A 30 -15.92 -12.96 -15.07
N LEU A 31 -17.13 -13.12 -15.59
CA LEU A 31 -17.43 -12.89 -17.00
C LEU A 31 -17.16 -11.44 -17.42
N ALA A 32 -17.55 -10.47 -16.60
CA ALA A 32 -17.25 -9.05 -16.85
C ALA A 32 -15.74 -8.80 -16.89
N CYS A 33 -14.98 -9.41 -16.00
CA CYS A 33 -13.52 -9.30 -15.99
C CYS A 33 -12.89 -9.91 -17.25
N GLN A 34 -13.33 -11.09 -17.64
CA GLN A 34 -12.87 -11.78 -18.86
C GLN A 34 -13.19 -10.98 -20.12
N SER A 35 -14.40 -10.43 -20.22
CA SER A 35 -14.82 -9.57 -21.35
C SER A 35 -13.97 -8.33 -21.46
N THR A 36 -13.71 -7.66 -20.34
CA THR A 36 -12.82 -6.49 -20.30
C THR A 36 -11.40 -6.83 -20.75
N LEU A 37 -10.84 -7.93 -20.27
CA LEU A 37 -9.50 -8.37 -20.68
C LEU A 37 -9.45 -8.75 -22.15
N HIS A 38 -10.44 -9.47 -22.64
CA HIS A 38 -10.53 -9.84 -24.06
C HIS A 38 -10.53 -8.59 -24.97
N GLU A 39 -11.34 -7.60 -24.64
CA GLU A 39 -11.42 -6.36 -25.41
C GLU A 39 -10.11 -5.58 -25.36
N VAL A 40 -9.55 -5.39 -24.17
CA VAL A 40 -8.28 -4.67 -23.98
C VAL A 40 -7.15 -5.37 -24.74
N LEU A 41 -7.00 -6.69 -24.61
CA LEU A 41 -5.93 -7.44 -25.26
C LEU A 41 -6.08 -7.44 -26.79
N THR A 42 -7.30 -7.56 -27.30
CA THR A 42 -7.58 -7.48 -28.72
C THR A 42 -7.22 -6.09 -29.27
N THR A 43 -7.60 -5.03 -28.58
CA THR A 43 -7.27 -3.65 -28.96
C THR A 43 -5.78 -3.37 -28.89
N VAL A 44 -5.11 -3.76 -27.81
CA VAL A 44 -3.65 -3.61 -27.65
C VAL A 44 -2.91 -4.35 -28.75
N SER A 45 -3.37 -5.55 -29.14
CA SER A 45 -2.77 -6.31 -30.23
C SER A 45 -2.84 -5.55 -31.57
N LYS A 46 -3.98 -4.94 -31.88
CA LYS A 46 -4.14 -4.09 -33.09
C LYS A 46 -3.18 -2.90 -33.05
N LEU A 47 -3.09 -2.20 -31.92
CA LEU A 47 -2.22 -1.03 -31.76
C LEU A 47 -0.72 -1.38 -31.82
N MET A 48 -0.33 -2.58 -31.44
CA MET A 48 1.06 -3.05 -31.45
C MET A 48 1.50 -3.65 -32.78
N ALA A 49 0.57 -4.18 -33.58
CA ALA A 49 0.87 -4.90 -34.80
C ALA A 49 1.76 -4.14 -35.81
N PRO A 50 1.65 -2.82 -36.00
CA PRO A 50 2.54 -2.08 -36.90
C PRO A 50 3.99 -2.03 -36.45
N ILE A 51 4.26 -2.22 -35.15
CA ILE A 51 5.60 -2.11 -34.56
C ILE A 51 6.21 -3.50 -34.34
N ALA A 52 5.41 -4.43 -33.84
CA ALA A 52 5.80 -5.80 -33.52
C ALA A 52 4.79 -6.78 -34.14
N PRO A 53 4.94 -7.20 -35.41
CA PRO A 53 3.87 -7.87 -36.15
C PRO A 53 3.54 -9.29 -35.67
N PHE A 54 4.52 -10.04 -35.15
CA PHE A 54 4.34 -11.48 -34.88
C PHE A 54 3.62 -11.80 -33.58
N MET A 55 4.03 -11.21 -32.45
CA MET A 55 3.44 -11.51 -31.15
C MET A 55 2.00 -11.01 -31.05
N PRO A 56 1.66 -9.77 -31.43
CA PRO A 56 0.28 -9.30 -31.47
C PRO A 56 -0.62 -10.11 -32.39
N ASP A 57 -0.11 -10.60 -33.54
CA ASP A 57 -0.87 -11.45 -34.44
C ASP A 57 -1.25 -12.78 -33.77
N LYS A 58 -0.30 -13.41 -33.08
CA LYS A 58 -0.56 -14.63 -32.34
C LYS A 58 -1.60 -14.42 -31.22
N ILE A 59 -1.46 -13.35 -30.45
CA ILE A 59 -2.42 -13.01 -29.37
C ILE A 59 -3.82 -12.75 -29.96
N HIS A 60 -3.90 -11.97 -31.03
CA HIS A 60 -5.16 -11.64 -31.69
C HIS A 60 -5.82 -12.89 -32.26
N PHE A 61 -5.04 -13.74 -32.91
CA PHE A 61 -5.53 -15.00 -33.49
C PHE A 61 -6.08 -15.93 -32.40
N ASP A 62 -5.39 -16.09 -31.30
CA ASP A 62 -5.84 -16.94 -30.19
C ASP A 62 -7.13 -16.43 -29.54
N LEU A 63 -7.34 -15.10 -29.55
CA LEU A 63 -8.54 -14.49 -28.95
C LEU A 63 -9.74 -14.43 -29.91
N THR A 64 -9.50 -14.26 -31.24
CA THR A 64 -10.56 -13.93 -32.20
C THR A 64 -10.70 -14.96 -33.34
N GLY A 65 -9.72 -15.85 -33.51
CA GLY A 65 -9.64 -16.79 -34.63
C GLY A 65 -9.19 -16.16 -35.97
N SER A 66 -8.79 -14.89 -35.99
CA SER A 66 -8.39 -14.16 -37.20
C SER A 66 -7.07 -13.41 -37.03
N SER A 67 -6.32 -13.19 -38.13
CA SER A 67 -5.08 -12.42 -38.09
C SER A 67 -5.35 -10.94 -37.80
N VAL A 68 -4.49 -10.34 -36.96
CA VAL A 68 -4.53 -8.92 -36.64
C VAL A 68 -4.31 -8.04 -37.90
N HIS A 69 -3.54 -8.56 -38.86
CA HIS A 69 -3.20 -7.83 -40.10
C HIS A 69 -4.37 -7.71 -41.07
N THR A 70 -5.46 -8.45 -40.87
CA THR A 70 -6.72 -8.33 -41.63
C THR A 70 -7.80 -7.61 -40.84
N ALA A 71 -7.52 -7.24 -39.59
CA ALA A 71 -8.48 -6.54 -38.75
C ALA A 71 -8.43 -5.04 -38.98
N ASP A 72 -9.57 -4.38 -38.85
CA ASP A 72 -9.67 -2.93 -38.96
C ASP A 72 -8.90 -2.24 -37.82
N TRP A 73 -8.30 -1.09 -38.16
CA TRP A 73 -7.67 -0.25 -37.16
C TRP A 73 -8.71 0.26 -36.15
N PRO A 74 -8.45 0.18 -34.83
CA PRO A 74 -9.44 0.63 -33.85
C PRO A 74 -9.62 2.15 -33.94
N LEU A 75 -10.80 2.58 -34.35
CA LEU A 75 -11.22 3.98 -34.38
C LEU A 75 -11.80 4.35 -33.00
N GLY A 76 -11.69 5.62 -32.61
CA GLY A 76 -12.18 6.09 -31.30
C GLY A 76 -13.67 5.80 -31.05
N SER A 77 -14.50 5.77 -32.11
CA SER A 77 -15.91 5.39 -32.04
C SER A 77 -16.14 3.89 -31.78
N ASP A 78 -15.18 3.05 -32.16
CA ASP A 78 -15.27 1.59 -32.04
C ASP A 78 -14.65 1.11 -30.71
N LEU A 79 -13.83 1.97 -30.07
CA LEU A 79 -13.21 1.72 -28.77
C LEU A 79 -14.16 1.93 -27.59
N VAL A 80 -15.30 2.58 -27.81
CA VAL A 80 -16.36 2.68 -26.81
C VAL A 80 -17.40 1.62 -27.15
N PRO A 81 -17.42 0.47 -26.47
CA PRO A 81 -18.47 -0.51 -26.67
C PRO A 81 -19.83 0.18 -26.54
N LYS A 82 -20.73 -0.08 -27.50
CA LYS A 82 -22.06 0.55 -27.56
C LYS A 82 -22.89 0.37 -26.27
N ASN A 83 -22.44 -0.52 -25.40
CA ASN A 83 -23.10 -0.89 -24.15
C ASN A 83 -22.32 -0.46 -22.89
N LEU A 84 -21.17 0.22 -23.01
CA LEU A 84 -20.51 0.81 -21.85
C LEU A 84 -21.17 2.14 -21.47
N PRO A 85 -21.27 2.43 -20.17
CA PRO A 85 -21.66 3.77 -19.74
C PRO A 85 -20.69 4.80 -20.36
N PRO A 86 -21.15 6.03 -20.61
CA PRO A 86 -20.28 7.09 -21.11
C PRO A 86 -19.05 7.22 -20.19
N GLN A 87 -17.90 7.52 -20.81
CA GLN A 87 -16.65 7.70 -20.09
C GLN A 87 -16.84 8.63 -18.90
N ASP A 88 -16.65 8.11 -17.68
CA ASP A 88 -16.75 8.89 -16.47
C ASP A 88 -15.38 9.45 -16.09
N LEU A 89 -15.10 10.66 -16.58
CA LEU A 89 -13.87 11.39 -16.28
C LEU A 89 -13.67 11.60 -14.78
N SER A 90 -14.76 11.67 -14.01
CA SER A 90 -14.68 11.78 -12.55
C SER A 90 -14.19 10.46 -11.94
N LEU A 91 -14.61 9.31 -12.45
CA LEU A 91 -14.14 7.99 -12.05
C LEU A 91 -12.64 7.81 -12.38
N GLU A 92 -12.21 8.24 -13.56
CA GLU A 92 -10.81 8.16 -13.96
C GLU A 92 -9.92 9.01 -13.05
N LYS A 93 -10.33 10.26 -12.77
CA LYS A 93 -9.62 11.14 -11.82
C LYS A 93 -9.54 10.52 -10.43
N LYS A 94 -10.65 10.01 -9.89
CA LYS A 94 -10.68 9.33 -8.59
C LYS A 94 -9.76 8.10 -8.57
N MET A 95 -9.80 7.26 -9.61
CA MET A 95 -8.95 6.09 -9.72
C MET A 95 -7.45 6.47 -9.81
N SER A 96 -7.12 7.56 -10.46
CA SER A 96 -5.76 8.11 -10.47
C SER A 96 -5.29 8.47 -9.06
N ILE A 97 -6.14 9.14 -8.26
CA ILE A 97 -5.86 9.45 -6.86
C ILE A 97 -5.67 8.17 -6.03
N VAL A 98 -6.55 7.18 -6.21
CA VAL A 98 -6.45 5.86 -5.55
C VAL A 98 -5.09 5.20 -5.80
N ARG A 99 -4.62 5.23 -7.04
CA ARG A 99 -3.32 4.68 -7.41
C ARG A 99 -2.15 5.46 -6.79
N THR A 100 -2.26 6.78 -6.76
CA THR A 100 -1.27 7.65 -6.10
C THR A 100 -1.23 7.41 -4.60
N LEU A 101 -2.39 7.22 -3.95
CA LEU A 101 -2.46 6.83 -2.54
C LEU A 101 -1.77 5.49 -2.27
N ALA A 102 -2.00 4.48 -3.12
CA ALA A 102 -1.34 3.18 -3.00
C ALA A 102 0.19 3.29 -3.16
N GLU A 103 0.66 4.12 -4.07
CA GLU A 103 2.10 4.40 -4.25
C GLU A 103 2.68 5.16 -3.06
N THR A 104 1.98 6.19 -2.58
CA THR A 104 2.36 6.99 -1.40
C THR A 104 2.48 6.10 -0.16
N GLY A 105 1.55 5.17 0.05
CA GLY A 105 1.63 4.23 1.16
C GLY A 105 2.85 3.31 1.07
N ARG A 106 3.23 2.88 -0.13
CA ARG A 106 4.49 2.14 -0.31
C ARG A 106 5.71 3.00 0.03
N LYS A 107 5.73 4.28 -0.37
CA LYS A 107 6.81 5.23 -0.03
C LYS A 107 6.91 5.45 1.48
N ILE A 108 5.78 5.64 2.18
CA ILE A 108 5.73 5.76 3.65
C ILE A 108 6.36 4.51 4.29
N ARG A 109 5.94 3.31 3.90
CA ARG A 109 6.45 2.05 4.46
C ARG A 109 7.96 1.88 4.26
N VAL A 110 8.48 2.28 3.10
CA VAL A 110 9.92 2.26 2.82
C VAL A 110 10.65 3.24 3.74
N ALA A 111 10.14 4.45 3.90
CA ALA A 111 10.74 5.48 4.75
C ALA A 111 10.85 5.03 6.22
N VAL A 112 9.82 4.36 6.75
CA VAL A 112 9.81 3.82 8.12
C VAL A 112 10.36 2.39 8.21
N LYS A 113 10.96 1.86 7.13
CA LYS A 113 11.52 0.50 7.05
C LYS A 113 10.52 -0.60 7.41
N ARG A 114 9.23 -0.38 7.19
CA ARG A 114 8.16 -1.34 7.47
C ARG A 114 7.94 -2.25 6.25
N ARG A 115 7.96 -3.56 6.48
CA ARG A 115 7.70 -4.53 5.39
C ARG A 115 6.29 -4.41 4.86
N GLN A 116 6.12 -4.53 3.54
CA GLN A 116 4.83 -4.42 2.87
C GLN A 116 3.80 -5.46 3.36
N ARG A 117 4.25 -6.64 3.78
CA ARG A 117 3.38 -7.74 4.26
C ARG A 117 2.93 -7.60 5.69
N LEU A 118 3.65 -6.82 6.50
CA LEU A 118 3.22 -6.52 7.84
C LEU A 118 2.06 -5.51 7.75
N PRO A 119 0.84 -5.85 8.14
CA PRO A 119 -0.28 -4.93 8.04
C PRO A 119 -0.09 -3.73 8.97
N CYS A 120 -0.74 -2.61 8.65
CA CYS A 120 -0.97 -1.53 9.58
C CYS A 120 -2.37 -1.67 10.15
N LYS A 121 -2.58 -1.25 11.38
CA LYS A 121 -3.88 -1.30 12.01
C LYS A 121 -4.85 -0.33 11.34
N GLU A 122 -4.43 0.91 11.22
CA GLU A 122 -5.26 1.98 10.70
C GLU A 122 -4.52 2.82 9.65
N GLY A 123 -5.30 3.43 8.75
CA GLY A 123 -4.85 4.42 7.80
C GLY A 123 -5.87 5.53 7.65
N TRP A 124 -5.42 6.74 7.35
CA TRP A 124 -6.29 7.90 7.18
C TRP A 124 -5.93 8.66 5.91
N ILE A 125 -6.99 9.05 5.18
CA ILE A 125 -6.88 9.97 4.06
C ILE A 125 -7.33 11.33 4.57
N VAL A 126 -6.51 12.35 4.40
CA VAL A 126 -6.79 13.72 4.82
C VAL A 126 -6.83 14.61 3.59
N GLY A 127 -7.96 15.29 3.41
CA GLY A 127 -8.20 16.11 2.20
C GLY A 127 -8.67 15.31 0.99
N GLY A 128 -8.83 16.02 -0.13
CA GLY A 128 -9.25 15.43 -1.40
C GLY A 128 -10.75 15.16 -1.54
N PRO A 129 -11.15 14.51 -2.63
CA PRO A 129 -12.54 14.17 -2.90
C PRO A 129 -13.00 12.99 -2.04
N LYS A 130 -14.31 12.78 -1.97
CA LYS A 130 -14.87 11.56 -1.36
C LYS A 130 -14.46 10.32 -2.15
N LEU A 131 -13.81 9.38 -1.47
CA LEU A 131 -13.31 8.12 -2.03
C LEU A 131 -13.89 6.90 -1.32
N ASP A 132 -15.04 7.04 -0.64
CA ASP A 132 -15.63 5.98 0.20
C ASP A 132 -15.87 4.69 -0.59
N GLU A 133 -16.27 4.79 -1.85
CA GLU A 133 -16.46 3.66 -2.78
C GLU A 133 -15.17 2.87 -3.09
N PHE A 134 -14.01 3.49 -2.88
CA PHE A 134 -12.68 2.89 -3.12
C PHE A 134 -11.95 2.50 -1.84
N HIS A 135 -12.53 2.72 -0.66
CA HIS A 135 -11.85 2.44 0.61
C HIS A 135 -11.35 0.99 0.71
N SER A 136 -12.13 0.01 0.26
CA SER A 136 -11.71 -1.39 0.24
C SER A 136 -10.49 -1.60 -0.66
N ILE A 137 -10.49 -0.99 -1.84
CA ILE A 137 -9.38 -1.08 -2.79
C ILE A 137 -8.10 -0.46 -2.20
N ILE A 138 -8.24 0.73 -1.62
CA ILE A 138 -7.11 1.46 -1.01
C ILE A 138 -6.58 0.68 0.20
N ALA A 139 -7.46 0.19 1.07
CA ALA A 139 -7.07 -0.57 2.25
C ALA A 139 -6.30 -1.85 1.91
N GLU A 140 -6.75 -2.59 0.89
CA GLU A 140 -6.02 -3.76 0.38
C GLU A 140 -4.63 -3.38 -0.17
N GLU A 141 -4.53 -2.33 -0.98
CA GLU A 141 -3.26 -1.89 -1.57
C GLU A 141 -2.28 -1.37 -0.51
N LEU A 142 -2.79 -0.67 0.48
CA LEU A 142 -2.02 -0.17 1.61
C LEU A 142 -1.70 -1.26 2.63
N ASN A 143 -2.38 -2.40 2.57
CA ASN A 143 -2.34 -3.43 3.60
C ASN A 143 -2.64 -2.84 5.00
N VAL A 144 -3.77 -2.15 5.12
CA VAL A 144 -4.31 -1.61 6.37
C VAL A 144 -5.61 -2.33 6.72
N GLU A 145 -5.89 -2.54 8.02
CA GLU A 145 -7.11 -3.21 8.46
C GLU A 145 -8.32 -2.27 8.36
N THR A 146 -8.12 -1.00 8.70
CA THR A 146 -9.16 0.02 8.64
C THR A 146 -8.64 1.26 7.96
N LEU A 147 -9.45 1.82 7.04
CA LEU A 147 -9.16 3.08 6.36
C LEU A 147 -10.31 4.05 6.62
N THR A 148 -9.97 5.27 7.04
CA THR A 148 -10.95 6.33 7.30
C THR A 148 -10.52 7.64 6.68
N THR A 149 -11.47 8.59 6.56
CA THR A 149 -11.19 9.95 6.07
C THR A 149 -11.22 10.92 7.24
N GLU A 150 -10.22 11.77 7.33
CA GLU A 150 -10.12 12.82 8.34
C GLU A 150 -10.07 14.21 7.69
N LYS A 151 -10.45 15.24 8.45
CA LYS A 151 -10.52 16.61 7.92
C LYS A 151 -9.18 17.33 7.94
N ASN A 152 -8.36 17.06 8.93
CA ASN A 152 -7.06 17.72 9.12
C ASN A 152 -6.02 16.76 9.71
N LEU A 153 -4.77 17.21 9.77
CA LEU A 153 -3.63 16.44 10.27
C LEU A 153 -3.36 16.65 11.77
N ASP A 154 -4.11 17.47 12.49
CA ASP A 154 -3.79 17.90 13.86
C ASP A 154 -3.73 16.73 14.85
N ARG A 155 -4.54 15.68 14.60
CA ARG A 155 -4.51 14.45 15.40
C ARG A 155 -3.17 13.73 15.30
N PHE A 156 -2.51 13.76 14.15
CA PHE A 156 -1.34 12.95 13.79
C PHE A 156 -0.02 13.70 13.89
N GLN A 157 -0.08 15.02 13.96
CA GLN A 157 1.08 15.88 14.00
C GLN A 157 1.14 16.64 15.31
N LYS A 158 2.36 16.97 15.71
CA LYS A 158 2.66 17.94 16.76
C LYS A 158 3.43 19.10 16.16
N ILE A 159 3.27 20.25 16.74
CA ILE A 159 4.06 21.42 16.41
C ILE A 159 5.37 21.35 17.20
N GLU A 160 6.48 21.51 16.51
CA GLU A 160 7.78 21.73 17.13
C GLU A 160 8.24 23.16 16.80
N VAL A 161 8.57 23.89 17.84
CA VAL A 161 9.15 25.22 17.72
C VAL A 161 10.66 25.08 17.80
N LEU A 162 11.34 25.38 16.71
CA LEU A 162 12.79 25.31 16.60
C LEU A 162 13.39 26.72 16.63
N PRO A 163 14.53 26.93 17.30
CA PRO A 163 15.18 28.22 17.33
C PRO A 163 15.74 28.62 15.95
N ASN A 164 15.55 29.84 15.54
CA ASN A 164 16.29 30.44 14.44
C ASN A 164 17.64 30.95 14.97
N HIS A 165 18.65 30.07 14.95
CA HIS A 165 19.98 30.38 15.54
C HIS A 165 20.63 31.64 14.99
N LYS A 166 20.34 32.05 13.76
CA LYS A 166 20.91 33.28 13.16
C LYS A 166 20.33 34.52 13.82
N VAL A 167 19.01 34.55 14.02
CA VAL A 167 18.32 35.72 14.59
C VAL A 167 18.49 35.74 16.10
N LEU A 168 18.24 34.63 16.78
CA LEU A 168 18.41 34.53 18.23
C LEU A 168 19.85 34.74 18.68
N GLY A 169 20.82 34.24 17.91
CA GLY A 169 22.24 34.46 18.22
C GLY A 169 22.63 35.94 18.25
N ALA A 170 22.10 36.74 17.32
CA ALA A 170 22.32 38.19 17.29
C ALA A 170 21.57 38.91 18.43
N LYS A 171 20.38 38.43 18.79
CA LYS A 171 19.49 39.04 19.79
C LYS A 171 19.91 38.71 21.23
N CYS A 172 20.16 37.43 21.53
CA CYS A 172 20.40 36.96 22.90
C CYS A 172 21.91 36.87 23.27
N ARG A 173 22.81 36.83 22.30
CA ARG A 173 24.26 36.76 22.49
C ARG A 173 24.69 35.74 23.56
N ALA A 174 25.22 36.19 24.71
CA ALA A 174 25.70 35.32 25.80
C ALA A 174 24.59 34.54 26.51
N ASP A 175 23.34 34.98 26.48
CA ASP A 175 22.21 34.36 27.12
C ASP A 175 21.44 33.36 26.20
N LEU A 176 21.88 33.19 24.96
CA LEU A 176 21.33 32.25 24.02
C LEU A 176 21.11 30.84 24.59
N PRO A 177 22.06 30.22 25.33
CA PRO A 177 21.85 28.89 25.92
C PRO A 177 20.68 28.82 26.91
N LYS A 178 20.42 29.93 27.65
CA LYS A 178 19.27 29.97 28.58
C LYS A 178 17.94 30.02 27.83
N VAL A 179 17.87 30.86 26.79
CA VAL A 179 16.68 30.94 25.93
C VAL A 179 16.41 29.63 25.22
N LEU A 180 17.43 28.95 24.70
CA LEU A 180 17.28 27.62 24.10
C LEU A 180 16.81 26.56 25.09
N ALA A 181 17.33 26.57 26.31
CA ALA A 181 16.93 25.64 27.37
C ALA A 181 15.47 25.85 27.80
N GLU A 182 15.02 27.11 27.85
CA GLU A 182 13.64 27.43 28.17
C GLU A 182 12.70 27.12 27.02
N LEU A 183 13.06 27.43 25.78
CA LEU A 183 12.34 27.09 24.56
C LEU A 183 12.10 25.58 24.46
N SER A 184 13.11 24.77 24.76
CA SER A 184 13.01 23.30 24.70
C SER A 184 12.13 22.67 25.80
N LYS A 185 11.88 23.38 26.91
CA LYS A 185 11.05 22.91 28.03
C LYS A 185 9.62 23.43 27.96
N SER A 186 9.39 24.51 27.24
CA SER A 186 8.08 25.13 27.11
C SER A 186 7.20 24.36 26.13
N ASP A 187 5.90 24.37 26.40
CA ASP A 187 4.92 23.80 25.50
C ASP A 187 4.82 24.62 24.20
N PRO A 188 4.99 24.01 23.02
CA PRO A 188 4.96 24.69 21.73
C PRO A 188 3.67 25.50 21.48
N ASP A 189 2.52 24.95 21.88
CA ASP A 189 1.21 25.62 21.67
C ASP A 189 1.09 26.87 22.54
N SER A 190 1.63 26.84 23.76
CA SER A 190 1.69 27.99 24.66
C SER A 190 2.58 29.10 24.08
N ILE A 191 3.76 28.76 23.58
CA ILE A 191 4.68 29.72 22.94
C ILE A 191 4.01 30.41 21.75
N LEU A 192 3.34 29.64 20.90
CA LEU A 192 2.66 30.20 19.72
C LEU A 192 1.51 31.10 20.10
N SER A 193 0.70 30.72 21.12
CA SER A 193 -0.38 31.55 21.64
C SER A 193 0.12 32.87 22.20
N ASP A 194 1.28 32.87 22.88
CA ASP A 194 1.87 34.11 23.43
C ASP A 194 2.48 34.99 22.34
N ILE A 195 3.08 34.38 21.30
CA ILE A 195 3.55 35.12 20.13
C ILE A 195 2.40 35.76 19.36
N GLU A 196 1.25 35.10 19.23
CA GLU A 196 0.04 35.68 18.64
C GLU A 196 -0.48 36.90 19.41
N LYS A 197 -0.26 36.96 20.72
CA LYS A 197 -0.59 38.10 21.58
C LYS A 197 0.47 39.23 21.55
N GLY A 198 1.57 39.01 20.84
CA GLY A 198 2.64 39.98 20.63
C GLY A 198 4.03 39.37 20.68
N ALA A 199 4.41 38.74 21.78
CA ALA A 199 5.70 38.04 21.93
C ALA A 199 5.62 37.01 23.08
N ALA A 200 6.38 35.93 22.99
CA ALA A 200 6.62 35.02 24.10
C ALA A 200 7.84 35.44 24.87
N ASN A 201 7.73 35.62 26.18
CA ASN A 201 8.92 35.98 27.02
C ASN A 201 9.64 34.70 27.46
N LEU A 202 10.87 34.51 26.96
CA LEU A 202 11.72 33.38 27.32
C LEU A 202 13.07 33.93 27.88
N ALA A 203 13.40 33.58 29.10
CA ALA A 203 14.60 34.02 29.81
C ALA A 203 14.82 35.57 29.80
N GLY A 204 13.72 36.34 29.78
CA GLY A 204 13.73 37.78 29.75
C GLY A 204 13.87 38.40 28.35
N PHE A 205 13.78 37.61 27.30
CA PHE A 205 13.79 38.05 25.92
C PHE A 205 12.41 37.85 25.27
N ASP A 206 11.92 38.85 24.57
CA ASP A 206 10.66 38.77 23.83
C ASP A 206 10.91 38.07 22.48
N ILE A 207 10.40 36.86 22.35
CA ILE A 207 10.54 35.99 21.17
C ILE A 207 9.33 36.20 20.25
N THR A 208 9.62 36.42 18.97
CA THR A 208 8.63 36.63 17.90
C THR A 208 8.71 35.52 16.85
N LEU A 209 7.81 35.52 15.86
CA LEU A 209 7.81 34.54 14.76
C LEU A 209 9.14 34.52 13.97
N ASP A 210 9.85 35.65 13.86
CA ASP A 210 11.14 35.72 13.14
C ASP A 210 12.26 34.99 13.90
N ASP A 211 12.13 34.86 15.22
CA ASP A 211 13.11 34.24 16.11
C ASP A 211 13.02 32.72 16.13
N ILE A 212 11.96 32.14 15.57
CA ILE A 212 11.66 30.71 15.60
C ILE A 212 11.32 30.17 14.22
N ASN A 213 11.47 28.86 14.05
CA ASN A 213 10.97 28.11 12.92
C ASN A 213 9.92 27.13 13.43
N ILE A 214 8.71 27.20 12.89
CA ILE A 214 7.64 26.29 13.22
C ILE A 214 7.74 25.07 12.28
N LYS A 215 7.88 23.87 12.85
CA LYS A 215 7.88 22.63 12.11
C LYS A 215 6.74 21.74 12.59
N ARG A 216 5.97 21.22 11.66
CA ARG A 216 5.01 20.14 11.93
C ARG A 216 5.73 18.81 11.75
N VAL A 217 5.69 17.96 12.76
CA VAL A 217 6.27 16.62 12.75
C VAL A 217 5.22 15.60 13.15
N GLU A 218 5.34 14.42 12.62
CA GLU A 218 4.42 13.34 12.97
C GLU A 218 4.62 12.95 14.43
N LYS A 219 3.52 12.65 15.12
CA LYS A 219 3.55 12.06 16.45
C LYS A 219 4.09 10.63 16.35
N GLU A 220 4.70 10.14 17.43
CA GLU A 220 5.14 8.77 17.54
C GLU A 220 4.02 7.78 17.20
N GLY A 221 4.33 6.73 16.45
CA GLY A 221 3.35 5.76 15.97
C GLY A 221 2.68 6.13 14.64
N TYR A 222 2.87 7.34 14.12
CA TYR A 222 2.31 7.76 12.83
C TYR A 222 3.37 8.11 11.80
N ALA A 223 3.06 7.84 10.54
CA ALA A 223 3.85 8.33 9.42
C ALA A 223 2.93 8.85 8.33
N ALA A 224 3.26 10.00 7.79
CA ALA A 224 2.44 10.69 6.81
C ALA A 224 3.23 11.06 5.56
N SER A 225 2.53 11.20 4.45
CA SER A 225 3.06 11.80 3.22
C SER A 225 1.95 12.51 2.48
N THR A 226 2.27 13.69 1.99
CA THR A 226 1.35 14.56 1.24
C THR A 226 1.75 14.61 -0.22
N PHE A 227 0.78 14.67 -1.10
CA PHE A 227 0.95 14.90 -2.54
C PHE A 227 -0.13 15.86 -3.02
N GLU A 228 0.22 16.65 -4.02
CA GLU A 228 -0.68 17.60 -4.66
C GLU A 228 -1.38 16.95 -5.86
N VAL A 229 -2.65 17.25 -6.00
CA VAL A 229 -3.48 16.83 -7.15
C VAL A 229 -4.06 18.08 -7.79
N GLU A 230 -3.85 18.22 -9.09
CA GLU A 230 -4.37 19.33 -9.88
C GLU A 230 -5.90 19.42 -9.72
N ASP A 231 -6.42 20.62 -9.54
CA ASP A 231 -7.84 20.94 -9.29
C ASP A 231 -8.41 20.45 -7.95
N VAL A 232 -7.64 19.72 -7.13
CA VAL A 232 -8.12 19.14 -5.85
C VAL A 232 -7.37 19.72 -4.66
N GLY A 233 -6.07 19.99 -4.84
CA GLY A 233 -5.16 20.45 -3.79
C GLY A 233 -4.42 19.29 -3.11
N ASP A 234 -3.99 19.54 -1.89
CA ASP A 234 -3.18 18.60 -1.12
C ASP A 234 -4.01 17.45 -0.56
N ILE A 235 -3.51 16.24 -0.76
CA ILE A 235 -4.03 15.03 -0.16
C ILE A 235 -2.91 14.40 0.67
N SER A 236 -3.19 14.10 1.93
CA SER A 236 -2.26 13.43 2.82
C SER A 236 -2.74 12.01 3.15
N LEU A 237 -1.81 11.08 3.12
CA LEU A 237 -2.00 9.74 3.63
C LEU A 237 -1.24 9.59 4.95
N VAL A 238 -1.93 9.14 5.98
CA VAL A 238 -1.34 8.83 7.29
C VAL A 238 -1.51 7.33 7.55
N LEU A 239 -0.46 6.68 8.03
CA LEU A 239 -0.48 5.27 8.45
C LEU A 239 -0.11 5.16 9.92
N ASP A 240 -0.85 4.33 10.65
CA ASP A 240 -0.42 3.82 11.94
C ASP A 240 0.72 2.83 11.71
N VAL A 241 1.89 3.19 12.20
CA VAL A 241 3.12 2.39 12.05
C VAL A 241 3.54 1.69 13.35
N GLU A 242 2.68 1.68 14.35
CA GLU A 242 2.89 0.91 15.57
C GLU A 242 2.83 -0.60 15.26
N ILE A 243 3.75 -1.36 15.84
CA ILE A 243 3.85 -2.81 15.64
C ILE A 243 3.27 -3.50 16.86
N THR A 244 2.16 -4.23 16.68
CA THR A 244 1.55 -5.05 17.73
C THR A 244 1.81 -6.54 17.47
N GLU A 245 1.74 -7.38 18.51
CA GLU A 245 1.91 -8.83 18.37
C GLU A 245 0.90 -9.44 17.39
N THR A 246 -0.33 -8.94 17.38
CA THR A 246 -1.37 -9.39 16.45
C THR A 246 -1.02 -9.08 15.00
N LEU A 247 -0.47 -7.90 14.71
CA LEU A 247 -0.03 -7.53 13.36
C LEU A 247 1.18 -8.35 12.92
N VAL A 248 2.09 -8.67 13.85
CA VAL A 248 3.23 -9.55 13.59
C VAL A 248 2.75 -10.95 13.22
N SER A 249 1.79 -11.52 13.97
CA SER A 249 1.17 -12.81 13.65
C SER A 249 0.57 -12.82 12.24
N LYS A 250 -0.25 -11.82 11.90
CA LYS A 250 -0.83 -11.68 10.55
C LYS A 250 0.23 -11.55 9.46
N GLY A 251 1.27 -10.76 9.70
CA GLY A 251 2.39 -10.60 8.78
C GLY A 251 3.13 -11.93 8.54
N LEU A 252 3.36 -12.68 9.62
CA LEU A 252 3.97 -14.01 9.58
C LEU A 252 3.12 -14.99 8.79
N ALA A 253 1.81 -15.04 9.05
CA ALA A 253 0.88 -15.91 8.33
C ALA A 253 0.93 -15.67 6.82
N ARG A 254 0.92 -14.42 6.38
CA ARG A 254 1.02 -14.05 4.95
C ARG A 254 2.35 -14.46 4.32
N GLU A 255 3.46 -14.36 5.07
CA GLU A 255 4.77 -14.80 4.56
C GLU A 255 4.82 -16.34 4.43
N ILE A 256 4.32 -17.07 5.43
CA ILE A 256 4.21 -18.53 5.38
C ILE A 256 3.35 -18.95 4.18
N THR A 257 2.15 -18.38 4.04
CA THR A 257 1.24 -18.65 2.91
C THR A 257 1.95 -18.46 1.58
N ARG A 258 2.66 -17.35 1.41
CA ARG A 258 3.41 -17.08 0.18
C ARG A 258 4.46 -18.15 -0.10
N ARG A 259 5.19 -18.59 0.91
CA ARG A 259 6.24 -19.60 0.75
C ARG A 259 5.66 -20.95 0.36
N ILE A 260 4.54 -21.30 0.97
CA ILE A 260 3.82 -22.53 0.61
C ILE A 260 3.29 -22.44 -0.83
N GLN A 261 2.70 -21.31 -1.23
CA GLN A 261 2.23 -21.13 -2.61
C GLN A 261 3.37 -21.17 -3.63
N SER A 262 4.56 -20.60 -3.29
CA SER A 262 5.75 -20.76 -4.14
C SER A 262 6.15 -22.22 -4.27
N LYS A 263 6.16 -22.98 -3.15
CA LYS A 263 6.49 -24.40 -3.16
C LYS A 263 5.49 -25.24 -3.94
N ARG A 264 4.19 -24.94 -3.85
CA ARG A 264 3.14 -25.58 -4.67
C ARG A 264 3.44 -25.42 -6.17
N LYS A 265 3.85 -24.19 -6.57
CA LYS A 265 4.24 -23.91 -7.96
C LYS A 265 5.49 -24.69 -8.36
N ASP A 266 6.50 -24.76 -7.48
CA ASP A 266 7.76 -25.50 -7.76
C ASP A 266 7.52 -27.01 -7.89
N LEU A 267 6.46 -27.51 -7.24
CA LEU A 267 6.00 -28.90 -7.34
C LEU A 267 5.00 -29.15 -8.49
N ASP A 268 4.70 -28.12 -9.28
CA ASP A 268 3.75 -28.14 -10.39
C ASP A 268 2.37 -28.70 -9.99
N LEU A 269 1.93 -28.34 -8.78
CA LEU A 269 0.62 -28.77 -8.26
C LEU A 269 -0.49 -27.92 -8.84
N ASP A 270 -1.61 -28.56 -9.17
CA ASP A 270 -2.83 -27.87 -9.59
C ASP A 270 -3.30 -26.87 -8.53
N LEU A 271 -3.94 -25.79 -8.96
CA LEU A 271 -4.48 -24.76 -8.07
C LEU A 271 -5.47 -25.33 -7.05
N GLU A 272 -6.21 -26.36 -7.44
CA GLU A 272 -7.24 -27.03 -6.63
C GLU A 272 -6.70 -28.16 -5.74
N ALA A 273 -5.45 -28.57 -5.95
CA ALA A 273 -4.87 -29.67 -5.19
C ALA A 273 -4.80 -29.38 -3.69
N SER A 274 -5.34 -30.27 -2.87
CA SER A 274 -5.12 -30.26 -1.43
C SER A 274 -3.73 -30.77 -1.10
N ILE A 275 -3.10 -30.19 -0.07
CA ILE A 275 -1.76 -30.57 0.38
C ILE A 275 -1.76 -30.96 1.86
N SER A 276 -0.86 -31.84 2.26
CA SER A 276 -0.54 -32.04 3.67
C SER A 276 0.57 -31.09 4.08
N LEU A 277 0.32 -30.25 5.09
CA LEU A 277 1.22 -29.18 5.51
C LEU A 277 1.70 -29.39 6.94
N LYS A 278 3.01 -29.22 7.14
CA LYS A 278 3.59 -29.09 8.48
C LYS A 278 4.40 -27.78 8.52
N VAL A 279 4.11 -26.94 9.51
CA VAL A 279 4.87 -25.70 9.79
C VAL A 279 5.51 -25.84 11.15
N CYS A 280 6.80 -25.54 11.23
CA CYS A 280 7.54 -25.59 12.48
C CYS A 280 8.10 -24.20 12.79
N LEU A 281 7.72 -23.66 13.95
CA LEU A 281 8.19 -22.39 14.50
C LEU A 281 9.15 -22.66 15.65
N GLY A 282 10.29 -21.98 15.69
CA GLY A 282 11.19 -22.00 16.85
C GLY A 282 10.52 -21.41 18.09
N SER A 283 11.01 -21.76 19.28
CA SER A 283 10.49 -21.23 20.57
C SER A 283 10.55 -19.70 20.66
N ASP A 284 11.51 -19.08 20.00
CA ASP A 284 11.72 -17.62 20.00
C ASP A 284 11.02 -16.93 18.82
N SER A 285 10.36 -17.69 17.93
CA SER A 285 9.62 -17.14 16.81
C SER A 285 8.33 -16.43 17.26
N PRO A 286 7.89 -15.40 16.52
CA PRO A 286 6.58 -14.81 16.75
C PRO A 286 5.49 -15.89 16.74
N LYS A 287 4.55 -15.78 17.66
CA LYS A 287 3.45 -16.74 17.76
C LYS A 287 2.42 -16.47 16.67
N LEU A 288 1.90 -17.54 16.09
CA LEU A 288 0.68 -17.49 15.27
C LEU A 288 -0.53 -17.63 16.19
N ASN A 289 -1.53 -16.78 15.99
CA ASN A 289 -2.85 -16.98 16.61
C ASN A 289 -3.68 -17.98 15.81
N ASP A 290 -4.79 -18.45 16.38
CA ASP A 290 -5.63 -19.44 15.75
C ASP A 290 -6.28 -18.97 14.44
N GLU A 291 -6.71 -17.70 14.37
CA GLU A 291 -7.29 -17.11 13.17
C GLU A 291 -6.27 -17.07 12.01
N ASP A 292 -5.03 -16.69 12.31
CA ASP A 292 -3.96 -16.62 11.31
C ASP A 292 -3.53 -18.03 10.85
N TRP A 293 -3.61 -19.02 11.73
CA TRP A 293 -3.39 -20.42 11.35
C TRP A 293 -4.49 -20.96 10.44
N GLU A 294 -5.77 -20.67 10.73
CA GLU A 294 -6.89 -21.01 9.85
C GLU A 294 -6.75 -20.31 8.48
N TYR A 295 -6.33 -19.04 8.47
CA TYR A 295 -6.03 -18.32 7.23
C TYR A 295 -4.97 -19.04 6.38
N ILE A 296 -3.86 -19.51 6.98
CA ILE A 296 -2.83 -20.27 6.25
C ILE A 296 -3.44 -21.53 5.63
N LYS A 297 -4.20 -22.30 6.41
CA LYS A 297 -4.83 -23.54 5.94
C LYS A 297 -5.76 -23.31 4.75
N SER A 298 -6.62 -22.31 4.87
CA SER A 298 -7.60 -21.98 3.83
C SER A 298 -6.92 -21.50 2.54
N GLU A 299 -6.01 -20.55 2.63
CA GLU A 299 -5.32 -19.96 1.46
C GLU A 299 -4.36 -20.95 0.77
N THR A 300 -3.91 -21.98 1.47
CA THR A 300 -3.01 -22.98 0.91
C THR A 300 -3.68 -24.32 0.61
N ARG A 301 -4.99 -24.45 0.88
CA ARG A 301 -5.76 -25.68 0.76
C ARG A 301 -5.06 -26.86 1.45
N SER A 302 -4.67 -26.61 2.71
CA SER A 302 -3.87 -27.56 3.47
C SER A 302 -4.74 -28.39 4.40
N GLU A 303 -4.90 -29.67 4.07
CA GLU A 303 -5.60 -30.65 4.88
C GLU A 303 -5.00 -32.05 4.64
N PRO A 304 -4.40 -32.68 5.67
CA PRO A 304 -4.22 -32.21 7.05
C PRO A 304 -3.11 -31.14 7.20
N ALA A 305 -3.24 -30.25 8.20
CA ALA A 305 -2.23 -29.27 8.53
C ALA A 305 -1.83 -29.34 10.02
N GLU A 306 -0.54 -29.27 10.31
CA GLU A 306 0.03 -29.36 11.66
C GLU A 306 0.97 -28.20 11.93
N LEU A 307 0.74 -27.47 13.03
CA LEU A 307 1.64 -26.44 13.56
C LEU A 307 2.46 -27.03 14.69
N ILE A 308 3.77 -27.01 14.55
CA ILE A 308 4.74 -27.55 15.51
C ILE A 308 5.53 -26.40 16.11
N ILE A 309 5.65 -26.36 17.44
CA ILE A 309 6.51 -25.40 18.14
C ILE A 309 7.66 -26.19 18.74
N GLY A 310 8.90 -25.81 18.41
CA GLY A 310 10.11 -26.47 18.92
C GLY A 310 11.21 -26.64 17.89
N ASP A 311 12.14 -27.56 18.17
CA ASP A 311 13.36 -27.75 17.40
C ASP A 311 13.14 -28.33 15.99
N ILE A 312 14.08 -28.02 15.11
CA ILE A 312 14.13 -28.33 13.70
C ILE A 312 14.11 -29.84 13.45
N ARG A 313 13.29 -30.27 12.48
CA ARG A 313 13.30 -31.63 11.94
C ARG A 313 13.99 -31.71 10.59
N LYS A 314 14.82 -32.73 10.36
CA LYS A 314 15.43 -33.01 9.04
C LYS A 314 14.35 -33.21 7.97
N GLY A 315 14.55 -32.63 6.78
CA GLY A 315 13.65 -32.78 5.64
C GLY A 315 12.54 -31.75 5.51
N PHE A 316 12.67 -30.62 6.19
CA PHE A 316 11.83 -29.45 6.01
C PHE A 316 12.53 -28.42 5.12
N ASP A 317 11.77 -27.73 4.28
CA ASP A 317 12.21 -26.50 3.64
C ASP A 317 12.27 -25.37 4.68
N SER A 318 13.09 -24.36 4.47
CA SER A 318 13.22 -23.25 5.42
C SER A 318 13.29 -21.89 4.74
N PHE A 319 12.87 -20.86 5.46
CA PHE A 319 13.03 -19.46 5.06
C PHE A 319 13.20 -18.57 6.30
N GLN A 320 13.77 -17.39 6.10
CA GLN A 320 13.97 -16.43 7.18
C GLN A 320 12.88 -15.36 7.19
N VAL A 321 12.38 -15.05 8.38
CA VAL A 321 11.53 -13.90 8.69
C VAL A 321 12.20 -13.14 9.84
N GLU A 322 12.78 -11.99 9.53
CA GLU A 322 13.63 -11.22 10.46
C GLU A 322 14.79 -12.06 10.98
N GLU A 323 14.88 -12.25 12.29
CA GLU A 323 15.93 -13.05 12.92
C GLU A 323 15.51 -14.53 13.06
N ASN A 324 14.27 -14.87 12.74
CA ASN A 324 13.71 -16.20 12.93
C ASN A 324 13.74 -17.03 11.67
N THR A 325 14.11 -18.29 11.78
CA THR A 325 14.02 -19.28 10.71
C THR A 325 12.77 -20.12 10.89
N ILE A 326 11.94 -20.16 9.85
CA ILE A 326 10.71 -20.93 9.82
C ILE A 326 10.88 -22.11 8.90
N TYR A 327 10.40 -23.25 9.32
CA TYR A 327 10.50 -24.49 8.59
C TYR A 327 9.11 -24.96 8.18
N PHE A 328 9.01 -25.52 6.97
CA PHE A 328 7.73 -26.08 6.51
C PHE A 328 7.99 -27.27 5.60
N LYS A 329 6.98 -28.16 5.51
CA LYS A 329 6.99 -29.32 4.65
C LYS A 329 5.62 -29.43 3.98
N VAL A 330 5.66 -29.56 2.66
CA VAL A 330 4.52 -29.81 1.80
C VAL A 330 4.67 -31.25 1.28
N ASN A 331 3.62 -32.06 1.46
CA ASN A 331 3.56 -33.44 0.94
C ASN A 331 2.31 -33.61 0.09
#